data_f7f75f7b056b9fcd9ad5dfd701731783
#
_entry.id   f7f75f7b056b9fcd9ad5dfd701731783
#
_cell.length_a   1.000
_cell.length_b   1.000
_cell.length_c   1.000
_cell.angle_alpha   90.00
_cell.angle_beta   90.00
_cell.angle_gamma   90.00
#
_symmetry.space_group_name_H-M   'P 1'
#
loop_
_entity.id
_entity.type
_entity.pdbx_description
1 polymer ?
#
loop_
_entity_poly.entity_id
_entity_poly.type
_entity_poly.pdbx_seq_one_letter_code
_entity_poly.pdbx_strand_id
1 'polypeptide(L)'
;MKQPLFSLLLASLALNPFTSAASNARARRELVVTVTETVTGSNPAATPFDWAAGATKDYPIHASCNATERALLSKGLNEAIKLAQHAKEHILRFGNSSEYYTKYFGDAPTGEPIGWFERIVGADRGGIWFRCDDIDGNCHQDGWGGHWRGDNATDETVICPLSYETRRPLEAMCGHGYTVAAGALSFFFAADLVHRLYHLPAVGEAVVEHYADSYAECLDLAKASPAQAVRNTHSLQYFALDVYAYDVALPGEGCTGRVVEEEGQAEASSSAASSSSSSSSSSSTAATTAAPSVSAESAAGGPECHTHTDGAVHCIADETAAPTSTSAEAASTTADAPAL
;
A
#
# COMPACT_ATOMS: atom_id res chain seq x y z
N MET A 1 -41.38 -15.14 71.79
CA MET A 1 -42.35 -14.27 72.45
C MET A 1 -42.78 -13.19 71.52
N LYS A 2 -44.13 -13.13 71.27
CA LYS A 2 -44.92 -12.00 70.80
C LYS A 2 -44.69 -11.47 69.39
N GLN A 3 -45.56 -11.94 68.46
CA GLN A 3 -46.31 -11.03 67.53
C GLN A 3 -47.31 -10.22 68.38
N PRO A 4 -47.79 -9.07 67.90
CA PRO A 4 -48.92 -9.07 66.96
C PRO A 4 -48.99 -7.85 66.00
N LEU A 5 -49.72 -7.99 64.99
CA LEU A 5 -51.06 -7.52 64.58
C LEU A 5 -51.11 -6.25 63.66
N PHE A 6 -51.71 -6.51 62.49
CA PHE A 6 -52.77 -5.78 61.80
C PHE A 6 -52.75 -4.23 61.71
N SER A 7 -52.75 -3.74 60.48
CA SER A 7 -53.80 -2.81 60.11
C SER A 7 -54.02 -2.77 58.57
N LEU A 8 -55.18 -3.25 58.20
CA LEU A 8 -55.84 -2.95 56.92
C LEU A 8 -56.19 -1.46 56.88
N LEU A 9 -55.92 -0.85 55.74
CA LEU A 9 -56.67 0.36 55.33
C LEU A 9 -57.07 0.23 53.87
N LEU A 10 -58.37 0.14 53.71
CA LEU A 10 -59.13 0.23 52.48
C LEU A 10 -59.10 1.64 51.87
N ALA A 11 -59.38 1.65 50.59
CA ALA A 11 -60.10 2.63 49.79
C ALA A 11 -59.21 3.61 49.02
N SER A 12 -59.30 3.69 47.74
CA SER A 12 -60.43 4.25 47.01
C SER A 12 -60.21 4.03 45.51
N LEU A 13 -61.19 3.46 44.86
CA LEU A 13 -61.33 3.48 43.41
C LEU A 13 -61.52 4.92 42.97
N ALA A 14 -60.58 5.40 42.12
CA ALA A 14 -60.85 6.53 41.22
C ALA A 14 -60.94 5.97 39.80
N LEU A 15 -62.15 5.86 39.34
CA LEU A 15 -62.45 5.65 37.90
C LEU A 15 -62.01 6.87 37.13
N ASN A 16 -60.95 6.75 36.35
CA ASN A 16 -60.66 7.68 35.28
C ASN A 16 -61.30 7.14 33.99
N PRO A 17 -62.05 7.93 33.26
CA PRO A 17 -62.58 7.52 31.97
C PRO A 17 -61.46 7.45 30.96
N PHE A 18 -61.21 6.24 30.48
CA PHE A 18 -60.35 6.02 29.32
C PHE A 18 -60.94 6.71 28.12
N THR A 19 -60.42 7.85 27.75
CA THR A 19 -60.61 8.38 26.39
C THR A 19 -59.75 7.48 25.45
N SER A 20 -60.48 6.62 24.75
CA SER A 20 -59.94 5.82 23.66
C SER A 20 -59.46 6.76 22.55
N ALA A 21 -58.18 7.08 22.56
CA ALA A 21 -57.54 7.65 21.38
C ALA A 21 -57.42 6.53 20.35
N ALA A 22 -58.33 6.55 19.37
CA ALA A 22 -58.21 5.71 18.19
C ALA A 22 -56.90 6.07 17.49
N SER A 23 -55.88 5.27 17.70
CA SER A 23 -54.67 5.29 16.93
C SER A 23 -55.03 4.89 15.49
N ASN A 24 -55.08 5.89 14.60
CA ASN A 24 -55.08 5.67 13.17
C ASN A 24 -53.72 5.02 12.80
N ALA A 25 -53.60 3.73 13.04
CA ALA A 25 -52.58 2.90 12.42
C ALA A 25 -52.89 2.91 10.91
N ARG A 26 -52.31 3.88 10.20
CA ARG A 26 -52.19 3.79 8.76
C ARG A 26 -51.39 2.53 8.48
N ALA A 27 -52.09 1.46 8.14
CA ALA A 27 -51.51 0.28 7.56
C ALA A 27 -50.71 0.74 6.33
N ARG A 28 -49.38 0.78 6.47
CA ARG A 28 -48.47 0.87 5.32
C ARG A 28 -48.77 -0.38 4.51
N ARG A 29 -49.54 -0.20 3.44
CA ARG A 29 -49.61 -1.20 2.38
C ARG A 29 -48.20 -1.24 1.81
N GLU A 30 -47.46 -2.28 2.21
CA GLU A 30 -46.25 -2.68 1.52
C GLU A 30 -46.68 -2.98 0.09
N LEU A 31 -46.29 -2.11 -0.84
CA LEU A 31 -46.49 -2.34 -2.26
C LEU A 31 -45.48 -3.42 -2.64
N VAL A 32 -45.87 -4.69 -2.53
CA VAL A 32 -45.12 -5.78 -3.11
C VAL A 32 -45.29 -5.65 -4.61
N VAL A 33 -44.32 -4.99 -5.24
CA VAL A 33 -44.17 -4.98 -6.69
C VAL A 33 -43.62 -6.35 -7.05
N THR A 34 -44.52 -7.28 -7.39
CA THR A 34 -44.09 -8.53 -8.00
C THR A 34 -43.72 -8.20 -9.45
N VAL A 35 -42.40 -8.02 -9.68
CA VAL A 35 -41.88 -7.98 -11.04
C VAL A 35 -41.96 -9.41 -11.58
N THR A 36 -43.02 -9.69 -12.31
CA THR A 36 -43.12 -10.92 -13.08
C THR A 36 -42.29 -10.70 -14.34
N GLU A 37 -41.03 -11.11 -14.28
CA GLU A 37 -40.22 -11.18 -15.48
C GLU A 37 -40.81 -12.27 -16.38
N THR A 38 -41.54 -11.84 -17.39
CA THR A 38 -42.01 -12.76 -18.44
C THR A 38 -40.81 -13.08 -19.30
N VAL A 39 -40.11 -14.18 -18.97
CA VAL A 39 -39.06 -14.74 -19.82
C VAL A 39 -39.77 -15.29 -21.07
N THR A 40 -40.02 -14.40 -22.05
CA THR A 40 -40.46 -14.81 -23.37
C THR A 40 -39.32 -15.51 -24.08
N GLY A 41 -39.40 -16.84 -24.12
CA GLY A 41 -38.69 -17.67 -25.05
C GLY A 41 -37.16 -17.51 -25.02
N SER A 42 -36.52 -17.91 -23.91
CA SER A 42 -35.07 -18.12 -23.92
C SER A 42 -34.75 -19.23 -24.91
N ASN A 43 -34.06 -18.91 -25.99
CA ASN A 43 -33.40 -19.90 -26.81
C ASN A 43 -32.51 -20.76 -25.88
N PRO A 44 -32.79 -22.06 -25.70
CA PRO A 44 -32.08 -22.88 -24.70
C PRO A 44 -30.58 -23.08 -25.01
N ALA A 45 -30.08 -22.46 -26.07
CA ALA A 45 -28.67 -22.50 -26.47
C ALA A 45 -27.91 -21.18 -26.25
N ALA A 46 -28.54 -20.13 -25.72
CA ALA A 46 -27.80 -18.88 -25.44
C ALA A 46 -27.07 -19.01 -24.11
N THR A 47 -25.75 -19.17 -24.17
CA THR A 47 -24.90 -19.02 -22.98
C THR A 47 -25.10 -17.62 -22.39
N PRO A 48 -25.39 -17.50 -21.07
CA PRO A 48 -25.48 -16.18 -20.44
C PRO A 48 -24.24 -15.35 -20.75
N PHE A 49 -24.43 -14.08 -21.05
CA PHE A 49 -23.30 -13.16 -21.22
C PHE A 49 -22.51 -13.06 -19.90
N ASP A 50 -21.24 -13.43 -19.94
CA ASP A 50 -20.32 -13.28 -18.83
C ASP A 50 -19.43 -12.07 -19.09
N TRP A 51 -19.72 -10.96 -18.42
CA TRP A 51 -18.95 -9.72 -18.51
C TRP A 51 -17.53 -9.83 -17.99
N ALA A 52 -17.25 -10.82 -17.13
CA ALA A 52 -15.94 -11.08 -16.54
C ALA A 52 -15.16 -12.19 -17.29
N ALA A 53 -15.71 -12.66 -18.43
CA ALA A 53 -15.04 -13.70 -19.21
C ALA A 53 -13.64 -13.24 -19.65
N GLY A 54 -12.63 -14.04 -19.30
CA GLY A 54 -11.23 -13.74 -19.61
C GLY A 54 -10.49 -12.92 -18.56
N ALA A 55 -11.17 -12.41 -17.53
CA ALA A 55 -10.49 -11.73 -16.43
C ALA A 55 -9.60 -12.68 -15.63
N THR A 56 -8.38 -12.25 -15.36
CA THR A 56 -7.38 -13.01 -14.59
C THR A 56 -7.44 -12.58 -13.12
N LYS A 57 -7.71 -13.52 -12.22
CA LYS A 57 -7.87 -13.27 -10.79
C LYS A 57 -6.57 -13.34 -10.00
N ASP A 58 -5.61 -14.14 -10.45
CA ASP A 58 -4.32 -14.29 -9.80
C ASP A 58 -3.27 -13.46 -10.52
N TYR A 59 -2.32 -12.89 -9.77
CA TYR A 59 -1.18 -12.23 -10.38
C TYR A 59 -0.29 -13.23 -11.11
N PRO A 60 -0.07 -13.08 -12.43
CA PRO A 60 0.78 -13.97 -13.19
C PRO A 60 2.24 -13.94 -12.74
N ILE A 61 2.81 -15.11 -12.50
CA ILE A 61 4.23 -15.28 -12.18
C ILE A 61 4.92 -15.92 -13.36
N HIS A 62 5.96 -15.24 -13.88
CA HIS A 62 6.68 -15.66 -15.08
C HIS A 62 7.41 -17.01 -14.90
N ALA A 63 7.63 -17.73 -15.99
CA ALA A 63 8.30 -19.03 -15.98
C ALA A 63 9.78 -18.97 -15.55
N SER A 64 10.39 -17.78 -15.51
CA SER A 64 11.74 -17.57 -14.99
C SER A 64 11.87 -17.87 -13.48
N CYS A 65 10.76 -17.78 -12.73
CA CYS A 65 10.76 -18.08 -11.30
C CYS A 65 10.81 -19.58 -11.06
N ASN A 66 11.79 -20.03 -10.27
CA ASN A 66 11.85 -21.42 -9.83
C ASN A 66 10.71 -21.75 -8.84
N ALA A 67 10.60 -23.01 -8.43
CA ALA A 67 9.49 -23.47 -7.59
C ALA A 67 9.45 -22.76 -6.22
N THR A 68 10.61 -22.50 -5.61
CA THR A 68 10.70 -21.83 -4.32
C THR A 68 10.34 -20.34 -4.43
N GLU A 69 10.91 -19.64 -5.39
CA GLU A 69 10.60 -18.25 -5.69
C GLU A 69 9.12 -18.06 -5.99
N ARG A 70 8.57 -18.94 -6.83
CA ARG A 70 7.14 -18.94 -7.16
C ARG A 70 6.25 -19.11 -5.92
N ALA A 71 6.60 -20.02 -5.02
CA ALA A 71 5.84 -20.25 -3.80
C ALA A 71 5.90 -19.05 -2.85
N LEU A 72 7.09 -18.45 -2.65
CA LEU A 72 7.29 -17.26 -1.81
C LEU A 72 6.57 -16.05 -2.41
N LEU A 73 6.72 -15.83 -3.71
CA LEU A 73 6.09 -14.72 -4.41
C LEU A 73 4.56 -14.84 -4.41
N SER A 74 4.03 -16.03 -4.67
CA SER A 74 2.58 -16.29 -4.58
C SER A 74 2.04 -16.01 -3.18
N LYS A 75 2.77 -16.41 -2.12
CA LYS A 75 2.40 -16.08 -0.74
C LYS A 75 2.43 -14.56 -0.51
N GLY A 76 3.51 -13.89 -0.89
CA GLY A 76 3.64 -12.44 -0.75
C GLY A 76 2.55 -11.66 -1.48
N LEU A 77 2.19 -12.06 -2.71
CA LEU A 77 1.11 -11.45 -3.48
C LEU A 77 -0.27 -11.63 -2.81
N ASN A 78 -0.54 -12.80 -2.24
CA ASN A 78 -1.76 -13.03 -1.47
C ASN A 78 -1.79 -12.16 -0.20
N GLU A 79 -0.66 -11.98 0.46
CA GLU A 79 -0.52 -11.08 1.61
C GLU A 79 -0.64 -9.60 1.20
N ALA A 80 -0.15 -9.20 0.02
CA ALA A 80 -0.33 -7.86 -0.54
C ALA A 80 -1.81 -7.55 -0.81
N ILE A 81 -2.54 -8.51 -1.40
CA ILE A 81 -3.98 -8.41 -1.58
C ILE A 81 -4.69 -8.26 -0.22
N LYS A 82 -4.31 -9.07 0.77
CA LYS A 82 -4.87 -9.01 2.13
C LYS A 82 -4.63 -7.66 2.78
N LEU A 83 -3.42 -7.11 2.66
CA LEU A 83 -3.04 -5.81 3.19
C LEU A 83 -3.86 -4.68 2.54
N ALA A 84 -3.92 -4.66 1.21
CA ALA A 84 -4.69 -3.69 0.44
C ALA A 84 -6.21 -3.80 0.70
N GLN A 85 -6.75 -5.02 0.81
CA GLN A 85 -8.15 -5.27 1.14
C GLN A 85 -8.48 -4.69 2.52
N HIS A 86 -7.64 -4.94 3.52
CA HIS A 86 -7.85 -4.41 4.86
C HIS A 86 -7.81 -2.88 4.89
N ALA A 87 -6.84 -2.26 4.23
CA ALA A 87 -6.73 -0.81 4.10
C ALA A 87 -8.00 -0.19 3.49
N LYS A 88 -8.49 -0.77 2.39
CA LYS A 88 -9.75 -0.38 1.76
C LYS A 88 -10.94 -0.49 2.71
N GLU A 89 -11.07 -1.62 3.40
CA GLU A 89 -12.17 -1.88 4.34
C GLU A 89 -12.15 -0.94 5.54
N HIS A 90 -10.97 -0.60 6.04
CA HIS A 90 -10.82 0.41 7.09
C HIS A 90 -11.37 1.77 6.63
N ILE A 91 -11.02 2.23 5.42
CA ILE A 91 -11.53 3.48 4.87
C ILE A 91 -13.04 3.41 4.65
N LEU A 92 -13.55 2.32 4.10
CA LEU A 92 -15.00 2.12 3.88
C LEU A 92 -15.80 2.15 5.19
N ARG A 93 -15.20 1.66 6.28
CA ARG A 93 -15.85 1.61 7.59
C ARG A 93 -15.81 2.94 8.33
N PHE A 94 -14.68 3.61 8.36
CA PHE A 94 -14.44 4.77 9.21
C PHE A 94 -14.38 6.10 8.45
N GLY A 95 -14.09 6.05 7.14
CA GLY A 95 -13.96 7.22 6.30
C GLY A 95 -12.89 8.19 6.82
N ASN A 96 -13.16 9.48 6.63
CA ASN A 96 -12.30 10.56 7.12
C ASN A 96 -12.42 10.85 8.62
N SER A 97 -13.25 10.10 9.35
CA SER A 97 -13.26 10.13 10.82
C SER A 97 -12.20 9.23 11.43
N SER A 98 -11.52 8.40 10.64
CA SER A 98 -10.35 7.66 11.07
C SER A 98 -9.17 8.60 11.32
N GLU A 99 -8.55 8.52 12.49
CA GLU A 99 -7.32 9.25 12.78
C GLU A 99 -6.16 8.81 11.87
N TYR A 100 -6.11 7.52 11.49
CA TYR A 100 -5.14 7.01 10.52
C TYR A 100 -5.38 7.60 9.13
N TYR A 101 -6.64 7.75 8.72
CA TYR A 101 -6.93 8.36 7.43
C TYR A 101 -6.43 9.80 7.37
N THR A 102 -6.81 10.61 8.36
CA THR A 102 -6.38 12.02 8.41
C THR A 102 -4.87 12.18 8.59
N LYS A 103 -4.25 11.24 9.27
CA LYS A 103 -2.79 11.21 9.47
C LYS A 103 -2.02 11.10 8.14
N TYR A 104 -2.46 10.22 7.23
CA TYR A 104 -1.73 9.94 5.98
C TYR A 104 -2.29 10.65 4.76
N PHE A 105 -3.55 11.11 4.80
CA PHE A 105 -4.24 11.68 3.63
C PHE A 105 -4.90 13.04 3.92
N GLY A 106 -4.76 13.56 5.13
CA GLY A 106 -5.35 14.84 5.51
C GLY A 106 -6.87 14.83 5.38
N ASP A 107 -7.40 15.86 4.75
CA ASP A 107 -8.83 16.04 4.48
C ASP A 107 -9.26 15.59 3.05
N ALA A 108 -8.40 14.84 2.35
CA ALA A 108 -8.71 14.36 1.01
C ALA A 108 -9.98 13.51 0.98
N PRO A 109 -10.74 13.51 -0.13
CA PRO A 109 -11.87 12.62 -0.32
C PRO A 109 -11.43 11.14 -0.32
N THR A 110 -12.23 10.28 0.31
CA THR A 110 -11.89 8.84 0.51
C THR A 110 -11.96 7.99 -0.74
N GLY A 111 -12.64 8.47 -1.80
CA GLY A 111 -12.89 7.66 -3.00
C GLY A 111 -11.64 7.25 -3.75
N GLU A 112 -10.65 8.12 -3.81
CA GLU A 112 -9.41 7.87 -4.56
C GLU A 112 -8.55 6.78 -3.90
N PRO A 113 -8.17 6.85 -2.62
CA PRO A 113 -7.40 5.76 -2.01
C PRO A 113 -8.18 4.43 -1.92
N ILE A 114 -9.51 4.44 -1.77
CA ILE A 114 -10.33 3.24 -1.92
C ILE A 114 -10.11 2.63 -3.31
N GLY A 115 -10.11 3.46 -4.36
CA GLY A 115 -9.90 3.05 -5.74
C GLY A 115 -8.52 2.42 -5.94
N TRP A 116 -7.46 3.02 -5.43
CA TRP A 116 -6.10 2.50 -5.55
C TRP A 116 -5.94 1.14 -4.87
N PHE A 117 -6.46 0.97 -3.67
CA PHE A 117 -6.45 -0.34 -3.02
C PHE A 117 -7.32 -1.37 -3.77
N GLU A 118 -8.47 -0.97 -4.30
CA GLU A 118 -9.34 -1.86 -5.09
C GLU A 118 -8.67 -2.34 -6.38
N ARG A 119 -7.84 -1.52 -7.01
CA ARG A 119 -7.03 -1.95 -8.18
C ARG A 119 -6.15 -3.15 -7.85
N ILE A 120 -5.58 -3.21 -6.66
CA ILE A 120 -4.79 -4.37 -6.21
C ILE A 120 -5.69 -5.57 -5.91
N VAL A 121 -6.86 -5.33 -5.31
CA VAL A 121 -7.73 -6.38 -4.77
C VAL A 121 -8.59 -7.05 -5.82
N GLY A 122 -9.27 -6.26 -6.66
CA GLY A 122 -10.40 -6.72 -7.49
C GLY A 122 -10.25 -6.51 -8.99
N ALA A 123 -9.23 -5.76 -9.47
CA ALA A 123 -9.06 -5.53 -10.90
C ALA A 123 -8.61 -6.78 -11.66
N ASP A 124 -8.77 -6.76 -12.97
CA ASP A 124 -8.17 -7.77 -13.85
C ASP A 124 -6.65 -7.68 -13.77
N ARG A 125 -6.00 -8.81 -13.52
CA ARG A 125 -4.54 -8.92 -13.37
C ARG A 125 -3.87 -9.50 -14.62
N GLY A 126 -4.65 -9.69 -15.68
CA GLY A 126 -4.14 -10.14 -16.98
C GLY A 126 -3.11 -9.12 -17.52
N GLY A 127 -1.97 -9.64 -18.01
CA GLY A 127 -0.91 -8.80 -18.55
C GLY A 127 0.17 -8.38 -17.54
N ILE A 128 -0.13 -8.35 -16.24
CA ILE A 128 0.88 -8.06 -15.20
C ILE A 128 1.77 -9.30 -15.00
N TRP A 129 3.11 -9.10 -15.01
CA TRP A 129 4.05 -10.20 -14.84
C TRP A 129 5.08 -9.91 -13.76
N PHE A 130 5.24 -10.87 -12.85
CA PHE A 130 6.33 -10.90 -11.88
C PHE A 130 7.41 -11.86 -12.35
N ARG A 131 8.63 -11.36 -12.55
CA ARG A 131 9.78 -12.12 -13.05
C ARG A 131 10.83 -12.32 -11.96
N CYS A 132 11.64 -13.39 -12.13
CA CYS A 132 12.75 -13.69 -11.24
C CYS A 132 14.11 -13.70 -11.98
N ASP A 133 14.11 -13.49 -13.30
CA ASP A 133 15.32 -13.30 -14.09
C ASP A 133 15.64 -11.82 -14.23
N ASP A 134 16.87 -11.47 -13.97
CA ASP A 134 17.37 -10.09 -14.06
C ASP A 134 17.75 -9.75 -15.51
N ILE A 135 16.73 -9.67 -16.38
CA ILE A 135 16.92 -9.44 -17.81
C ILE A 135 17.52 -8.07 -18.11
N ASP A 136 17.29 -7.08 -17.24
CA ASP A 136 17.77 -5.71 -17.38
C ASP A 136 19.11 -5.48 -16.65
N GLY A 137 19.58 -6.45 -15.87
CA GLY A 137 20.85 -6.40 -15.15
C GLY A 137 20.87 -5.48 -13.93
N ASN A 138 19.72 -5.09 -13.38
CA ASN A 138 19.63 -4.12 -12.30
C ASN A 138 19.72 -4.74 -10.90
N CYS A 139 19.55 -6.06 -10.75
CA CYS A 139 19.64 -6.73 -9.46
C CYS A 139 21.09 -6.79 -8.88
N HIS A 140 22.08 -6.32 -9.65
CA HIS A 140 23.46 -6.20 -9.16
C HIS A 140 23.71 -4.95 -8.32
N GLN A 141 22.76 -4.02 -8.28
CA GLN A 141 22.89 -2.81 -7.50
C GLN A 141 22.62 -3.10 -6.02
N ASP A 142 23.46 -2.52 -5.15
CA ASP A 142 23.36 -2.73 -3.71
C ASP A 142 22.00 -2.23 -3.20
N GLY A 143 21.33 -3.07 -2.41
CA GLY A 143 20.03 -2.75 -1.81
C GLY A 143 18.80 -2.97 -2.69
N TRP A 144 18.99 -3.35 -3.97
CA TRP A 144 17.86 -3.53 -4.87
C TRP A 144 17.13 -4.85 -4.62
N GLY A 145 15.88 -4.75 -4.13
CA GLY A 145 14.96 -5.88 -3.97
C GLY A 145 14.19 -6.23 -5.23
N GLY A 146 14.24 -5.39 -6.24
CA GLY A 146 13.62 -5.57 -7.55
C GLY A 146 13.42 -4.22 -8.24
N HIS A 147 12.91 -4.25 -9.46
CA HIS A 147 12.67 -3.04 -10.24
C HIS A 147 11.50 -3.22 -11.22
N TRP A 148 10.83 -2.14 -11.53
CA TRP A 148 9.94 -2.03 -12.67
C TRP A 148 10.80 -1.96 -13.94
N ARG A 149 10.36 -2.59 -15.04
CA ARG A 149 11.13 -2.65 -16.28
C ARG A 149 10.97 -1.40 -17.16
N GLY A 150 10.13 -0.45 -16.76
CA GLY A 150 9.92 0.78 -17.52
C GLY A 150 9.43 0.51 -18.93
N ASP A 151 9.89 1.31 -19.89
CA ASP A 151 9.51 1.20 -21.30
C ASP A 151 9.92 -0.11 -21.97
N ASN A 152 10.84 -0.87 -21.39
CA ASN A 152 11.23 -2.18 -21.91
C ASN A 152 10.10 -3.22 -21.81
N ALA A 153 9.28 -3.13 -20.75
CA ALA A 153 8.08 -3.94 -20.55
C ALA A 153 7.25 -3.33 -19.41
N THR A 154 6.34 -2.44 -19.76
CA THR A 154 5.57 -1.59 -18.83
C THR A 154 4.76 -2.36 -17.78
N ASP A 155 4.36 -3.59 -18.10
CA ASP A 155 3.54 -4.43 -17.22
C ASP A 155 4.35 -5.51 -16.49
N GLU A 156 5.69 -5.41 -16.51
CA GLU A 156 6.58 -6.38 -15.87
C GLU A 156 7.39 -5.74 -14.73
N THR A 157 7.51 -6.50 -13.64
CA THR A 157 8.42 -6.18 -12.54
C THR A 157 9.32 -7.36 -12.23
N VAL A 158 10.61 -7.07 -12.01
CA VAL A 158 11.62 -8.06 -11.62
C VAL A 158 11.73 -8.07 -10.10
N ILE A 159 11.73 -9.27 -9.52
CA ILE A 159 11.99 -9.50 -8.11
C ILE A 159 13.40 -10.03 -7.96
N CYS A 160 14.27 -9.25 -7.36
CA CYS A 160 15.68 -9.61 -7.15
C CYS A 160 15.84 -10.60 -5.98
N PRO A 161 16.95 -11.37 -5.94
CA PRO A 161 17.25 -12.34 -4.89
C PRO A 161 17.14 -11.76 -3.47
N LEU A 162 17.57 -10.50 -3.28
CA LEU A 162 17.53 -9.78 -2.01
C LEU A 162 16.13 -9.78 -1.37
N SER A 163 15.07 -9.66 -2.16
CA SER A 163 13.70 -9.68 -1.63
C SER A 163 13.34 -11.02 -1.00
N TYR A 164 13.78 -12.13 -1.60
CA TYR A 164 13.53 -13.47 -1.05
C TYR A 164 14.31 -13.76 0.23
N GLU A 165 15.46 -13.11 0.41
CA GLU A 165 16.34 -13.29 1.56
C GLU A 165 15.92 -12.42 2.74
N THR A 166 15.52 -11.20 2.49
CA THR A 166 15.34 -10.18 3.53
C THR A 166 13.91 -9.91 3.93
N ARG A 167 12.93 -10.06 3.01
CA ARG A 167 11.54 -9.73 3.29
C ARG A 167 10.89 -10.73 4.24
N ARG A 168 10.04 -10.23 5.12
CA ARG A 168 9.32 -11.02 6.12
C ARG A 168 7.86 -11.20 5.71
N PRO A 169 7.22 -12.31 6.13
CA PRO A 169 5.79 -12.48 5.91
C PRO A 169 4.97 -11.49 6.75
N LEU A 170 3.79 -11.15 6.28
CA LEU A 170 2.91 -10.16 6.94
C LEU A 170 2.47 -10.60 8.34
N GLU A 171 2.45 -11.92 8.62
CA GLU A 171 2.17 -12.45 9.95
C GLU A 171 3.20 -12.02 11.01
N ALA A 172 4.38 -11.56 10.59
CA ALA A 172 5.41 -11.02 11.50
C ALA A 172 5.18 -9.55 11.87
N MET A 173 4.06 -8.95 11.47
CA MET A 173 3.72 -7.55 11.75
C MET A 173 3.85 -7.24 13.23
N CYS A 174 4.49 -6.12 13.57
CA CYS A 174 4.85 -5.71 14.92
C CYS A 174 5.86 -6.64 15.65
N GLY A 175 6.37 -7.66 14.97
CA GLY A 175 7.43 -8.52 15.47
C GLY A 175 8.82 -7.97 15.14
N HIS A 176 9.86 -8.62 15.65
CA HIS A 176 11.27 -8.33 15.37
C HIS A 176 11.71 -6.87 15.64
N GLY A 177 11.01 -6.16 16.51
CA GLY A 177 11.29 -4.75 16.80
C GLY A 177 10.79 -3.78 15.73
N TYR A 178 10.03 -4.26 14.75
CA TYR A 178 9.46 -3.42 13.70
C TYR A 178 8.44 -2.44 14.26
N THR A 179 8.56 -1.18 13.84
CA THR A 179 7.51 -0.16 13.99
C THR A 179 7.28 0.53 12.66
N VAL A 180 6.05 0.98 12.40
CA VAL A 180 5.69 1.57 11.10
C VAL A 180 6.49 2.84 10.81
N ALA A 181 6.74 3.66 11.84
CA ALA A 181 7.43 4.94 11.68
C ALA A 181 8.95 4.83 11.47
N ALA A 182 9.58 3.76 11.97
CA ALA A 182 11.04 3.61 11.92
C ALA A 182 11.50 2.39 11.12
N GLY A 183 10.59 1.48 10.77
CA GLY A 183 10.92 0.30 9.98
C GLY A 183 10.90 0.59 8.49
N ALA A 184 11.68 -0.17 7.72
CA ALA A 184 11.64 -0.10 6.27
C ALA A 184 10.26 -0.50 5.74
N LEU A 185 9.69 0.24 4.79
CA LEU A 185 8.42 -0.08 4.15
C LEU A 185 8.46 -1.44 3.44
N SER A 186 9.63 -1.79 2.92
CA SER A 186 9.88 -3.07 2.25
C SER A 186 10.16 -4.24 3.21
N PHE A 187 10.10 -4.03 4.55
CA PHE A 187 10.37 -5.10 5.53
C PHE A 187 9.43 -6.30 5.35
N PHE A 188 8.15 -6.04 5.05
CA PHE A 188 7.19 -7.09 4.71
C PHE A 188 7.10 -7.26 3.21
N PHE A 189 7.17 -8.51 2.73
CA PHE A 189 7.07 -8.76 1.30
C PHE A 189 5.73 -8.26 0.73
N ALA A 190 4.66 -8.33 1.49
CA ALA A 190 3.37 -7.78 1.13
C ALA A 190 3.44 -6.28 0.79
N ALA A 191 4.09 -5.48 1.63
CA ALA A 191 4.20 -4.04 1.43
C ALA A 191 5.15 -3.70 0.27
N ASP A 192 6.26 -4.42 0.13
CA ASP A 192 7.17 -4.30 -1.02
C ASP A 192 6.43 -4.59 -2.34
N LEU A 193 5.56 -5.61 -2.37
CA LEU A 193 4.75 -5.93 -3.55
C LEU A 193 3.64 -4.92 -3.82
N VAL A 194 3.00 -4.34 -2.79
CA VAL A 194 2.05 -3.22 -2.96
C VAL A 194 2.74 -2.04 -3.64
N HIS A 195 3.94 -1.67 -3.19
CA HIS A 195 4.75 -0.63 -3.81
C HIS A 195 4.99 -0.90 -5.29
N ARG A 196 5.48 -2.10 -5.62
CA ARG A 196 5.77 -2.50 -7.01
C ARG A 196 4.54 -2.52 -7.90
N LEU A 197 3.40 -2.91 -7.36
CA LEU A 197 2.13 -2.90 -8.08
C LEU A 197 1.72 -1.48 -8.47
N TYR A 198 1.95 -0.48 -7.61
CA TYR A 198 1.63 0.91 -7.93
C TYR A 198 2.49 1.49 -9.06
N HIS A 199 3.70 0.98 -9.28
CA HIS A 199 4.52 1.37 -10.42
C HIS A 199 4.06 0.79 -11.76
N LEU A 200 3.21 -0.24 -11.75
CA LEU A 200 2.66 -0.79 -12.98
C LEU A 200 1.50 0.07 -13.49
N PRO A 201 1.51 0.54 -14.75
CA PRO A 201 0.43 1.36 -15.31
C PRO A 201 -0.94 0.70 -15.22
N ALA A 202 -1.01 -0.63 -15.25
CA ALA A 202 -2.24 -1.39 -15.07
C ALA A 202 -2.86 -1.21 -13.65
N VAL A 203 -2.08 -0.78 -12.64
CA VAL A 203 -2.53 -0.58 -11.27
C VAL A 203 -2.48 0.89 -10.87
N GLY A 204 -1.33 1.52 -10.94
CA GLY A 204 -1.11 2.91 -10.51
C GLY A 204 -1.44 3.96 -11.57
N GLU A 205 -1.72 3.55 -12.81
CA GLU A 205 -2.14 4.41 -13.94
C GLU A 205 -1.14 5.55 -14.25
N ALA A 206 0.14 5.42 -13.87
CA ALA A 206 1.11 6.51 -13.89
C ALA A 206 0.59 7.78 -13.19
N VAL A 207 -0.20 7.60 -12.12
CA VAL A 207 -0.77 8.65 -11.28
C VAL A 207 -0.32 8.47 -9.83
N VAL A 208 -0.12 7.21 -9.40
CA VAL A 208 0.45 6.91 -8.08
C VAL A 208 1.96 6.99 -8.20
N GLU A 209 2.53 8.02 -7.60
CA GLU A 209 3.91 8.46 -7.78
C GLU A 209 4.62 8.63 -6.42
N HIS A 210 5.87 9.08 -6.45
CA HIS A 210 6.65 9.43 -5.26
C HIS A 210 6.62 10.95 -5.05
N TYR A 211 5.74 11.42 -4.17
CA TYR A 211 5.68 12.82 -3.73
C TYR A 211 6.38 13.04 -2.39
N ALA A 212 6.56 11.98 -1.63
CA ALA A 212 7.24 11.93 -0.34
C ALA A 212 7.71 10.50 -0.08
N ASP A 213 8.92 10.34 0.45
CA ASP A 213 9.55 9.02 0.60
C ASP A 213 9.66 8.57 2.05
N SER A 214 9.97 9.48 2.97
CA SER A 214 10.07 9.15 4.39
C SER A 214 8.72 9.24 5.12
N TYR A 215 8.64 8.59 6.27
CA TYR A 215 7.46 8.68 7.14
C TYR A 215 7.11 10.13 7.50
N ALA A 216 8.10 10.95 7.88
CA ALA A 216 7.88 12.34 8.25
C ALA A 216 7.38 13.18 7.06
N GLU A 217 7.99 13.01 5.90
CA GLU A 217 7.57 13.69 4.67
C GLU A 217 6.15 13.30 4.25
N CYS A 218 5.76 12.03 4.39
CA CYS A 218 4.38 11.58 4.11
C CYS A 218 3.37 12.28 5.04
N LEU A 219 3.69 12.45 6.33
CA LEU A 219 2.82 13.17 7.27
C LEU A 219 2.74 14.67 6.95
N ASP A 220 3.81 15.26 6.48
CA ASP A 220 3.83 16.67 6.08
C ASP A 220 3.12 16.87 4.72
N LEU A 221 3.27 15.93 3.78
CA LEU A 221 2.52 15.92 2.54
C LEU A 221 1.01 15.84 2.79
N ALA A 222 0.56 15.01 3.73
CA ALA A 222 -0.85 14.90 4.11
C ALA A 222 -1.44 16.23 4.60
N LYS A 223 -0.64 17.06 5.27
CA LYS A 223 -1.04 18.40 5.75
C LYS A 223 -0.99 19.46 4.64
N ALA A 224 0.07 19.41 3.83
CA ALA A 224 0.36 20.45 2.84
C ALA A 224 -0.42 20.23 1.52
N SER A 225 -0.56 18.99 1.09
CA SER A 225 -1.17 18.61 -0.18
C SER A 225 -1.91 17.28 -0.10
N PRO A 226 -3.11 17.23 0.54
CA PRO A 226 -3.92 16.01 0.65
C PRO A 226 -4.19 15.34 -0.70
N ALA A 227 -4.35 16.13 -1.76
CA ALA A 227 -4.60 15.62 -3.11
C ALA A 227 -3.40 14.84 -3.70
N GLN A 228 -2.18 15.15 -3.30
CA GLN A 228 -0.99 14.38 -3.66
C GLN A 228 -0.78 13.21 -2.68
N ALA A 229 -1.10 13.41 -1.41
CA ALA A 229 -0.94 12.36 -0.40
C ALA A 229 -1.73 11.08 -0.75
N VAL A 230 -2.94 11.20 -1.31
CA VAL A 230 -3.75 10.05 -1.76
C VAL A 230 -3.19 9.34 -2.99
N ARG A 231 -2.20 9.94 -3.67
CA ARG A 231 -1.48 9.41 -4.83
C ARG A 231 -0.03 9.08 -4.53
N ASN A 232 0.40 9.32 -3.31
CA ASN A 232 1.76 9.00 -2.90
C ASN A 232 1.89 7.54 -2.51
N THR A 233 2.74 6.80 -3.21
CA THR A 233 2.96 5.36 -3.00
C THR A 233 3.27 5.05 -1.54
N HIS A 234 4.19 5.79 -0.90
CA HIS A 234 4.57 5.56 0.49
C HIS A 234 3.46 5.93 1.48
N SER A 235 2.67 6.99 1.23
CA SER A 235 1.51 7.30 2.08
C SER A 235 0.49 6.16 2.07
N LEU A 236 0.22 5.56 0.90
CA LEU A 236 -0.65 4.40 0.76
C LEU A 236 -0.10 3.18 1.50
N GLN A 237 1.22 2.93 1.41
CA GLN A 237 1.87 1.83 2.14
C GLN A 237 1.85 2.04 3.65
N TYR A 238 2.27 3.21 4.15
CA TYR A 238 2.25 3.53 5.59
C TYR A 238 0.85 3.42 6.17
N PHE A 239 -0.15 3.94 5.47
CA PHE A 239 -1.54 3.80 5.88
C PHE A 239 -1.94 2.33 6.00
N ALA A 240 -1.69 1.53 4.96
CA ALA A 240 -2.07 0.12 4.95
C ALA A 240 -1.39 -0.66 6.06
N LEU A 241 -0.10 -0.44 6.30
CA LEU A 241 0.66 -1.09 7.38
C LEU A 241 0.15 -0.67 8.76
N ASP A 242 -0.13 0.62 8.96
CA ASP A 242 -0.51 1.15 10.28
C ASP A 242 -1.91 0.68 10.69
N VAL A 243 -2.88 0.71 9.77
CA VAL A 243 -4.22 0.20 10.06
C VAL A 243 -4.24 -1.32 10.21
N TYR A 244 -3.40 -2.05 9.46
CA TYR A 244 -3.26 -3.49 9.65
C TYR A 244 -2.62 -3.83 11.00
N ALA A 245 -1.62 -3.06 11.42
CA ALA A 245 -0.99 -3.20 12.72
C ALA A 245 -2.01 -3.01 13.85
N TYR A 246 -2.81 -1.95 13.77
CA TYR A 246 -3.78 -1.58 14.80
C TYR A 246 -5.02 -2.47 14.84
N ASP A 247 -5.55 -2.80 13.67
CA ASP A 247 -6.82 -3.54 13.60
C ASP A 247 -6.63 -5.06 13.68
N VAL A 248 -5.49 -5.59 13.21
CA VAL A 248 -5.28 -7.02 12.98
C VAL A 248 -4.13 -7.61 13.78
N ALA A 249 -2.93 -7.01 13.70
CA ALA A 249 -1.74 -7.61 14.33
C ALA A 249 -1.73 -7.47 15.84
N LEU A 250 -1.99 -6.25 16.35
CA LEU A 250 -2.14 -5.93 17.77
C LEU A 250 -3.41 -5.09 17.95
N PRO A 251 -4.61 -5.72 18.00
CA PRO A 251 -5.87 -5.02 17.99
C PRO A 251 -6.02 -3.99 19.10
N GLY A 252 -6.26 -2.72 18.71
CA GLY A 252 -6.43 -1.60 19.62
C GLY A 252 -5.13 -1.01 20.17
N GLU A 253 -3.97 -1.57 19.81
CA GLU A 253 -2.65 -1.09 20.23
C GLU A 253 -1.80 -0.67 19.03
N GLY A 254 -1.63 -1.57 18.04
CA GLY A 254 -0.78 -1.35 16.88
C GLY A 254 0.72 -1.30 17.21
N CYS A 255 1.53 -0.89 16.25
CA CYS A 255 2.98 -0.69 16.43
C CYS A 255 3.49 0.49 15.58
N THR A 256 2.80 1.61 15.61
CA THR A 256 3.20 2.80 14.85
C THR A 256 4.62 3.25 15.19
N GLY A 257 4.98 3.29 16.47
CA GLY A 257 6.30 3.74 16.90
C GLY A 257 6.51 5.25 16.74
N ARG A 258 7.78 5.67 16.73
CA ARG A 258 8.22 7.05 16.52
C ARG A 258 9.42 7.06 15.61
N VAL A 259 9.58 8.09 14.81
CA VAL A 259 10.84 8.36 14.10
C VAL A 259 11.90 8.63 15.17
N VAL A 260 12.97 7.88 15.15
CA VAL A 260 14.16 8.20 15.96
C VAL A 260 14.91 9.25 15.15
N GLU A 261 14.75 10.52 15.49
CA GLU A 261 15.67 11.55 15.01
C GLU A 261 17.03 11.16 15.58
N GLU A 262 18.02 10.94 14.73
CA GLU A 262 19.42 10.89 15.16
C GLU A 262 19.74 12.28 15.70
N GLU A 263 19.57 12.47 17.02
CA GLU A 263 20.11 13.62 17.71
C GLU A 263 21.61 13.57 17.49
N GLY A 264 22.09 14.50 16.67
CA GLY A 264 23.50 14.72 16.46
C GLY A 264 24.22 14.71 17.78
N GLN A 265 25.28 13.93 17.90
CA GLN A 265 26.18 13.87 19.07
C GLN A 265 26.56 15.29 19.49
N ALA A 266 25.80 15.86 20.40
CA ALA A 266 26.17 17.03 21.16
C ALA A 266 26.31 16.61 22.62
N GLU A 267 27.57 16.39 23.01
CA GLU A 267 28.15 16.55 24.34
C GLU A 267 27.31 16.12 25.56
N ALA A 268 27.49 14.88 25.99
CA ALA A 268 27.30 14.53 27.39
C ALA A 268 28.64 14.71 28.14
N SER A 269 28.93 15.96 28.53
CA SER A 269 29.91 16.23 29.58
C SER A 269 29.21 16.55 30.88
N SER A 270 29.66 15.87 31.92
CA SER A 270 29.46 16.11 33.36
C SER A 270 28.26 15.46 34.05
N SER A 271 28.47 14.31 34.65
CA SER A 271 28.70 14.15 36.09
C SER A 271 28.56 12.69 36.51
N ALA A 272 29.67 12.04 36.74
CA ALA A 272 29.74 10.84 37.56
C ALA A 272 30.99 10.93 38.42
N ALA A 273 30.80 11.12 39.69
CA ALA A 273 31.86 11.00 40.69
C ALA A 273 32.07 9.51 41.06
N SER A 274 33.34 9.13 41.02
CA SER A 274 34.05 8.21 41.93
C SER A 274 33.59 6.77 42.08
N SER A 275 34.37 5.82 41.57
CA SER A 275 35.23 4.97 42.40
C SER A 275 36.14 4.03 41.58
N SER A 276 37.42 4.23 41.80
CA SER A 276 38.61 3.38 41.72
C SER A 276 38.45 1.87 41.45
N SER A 277 39.20 1.26 40.54
CA SER A 277 40.59 0.83 40.74
C SER A 277 41.10 -0.03 39.55
N SER A 278 42.33 0.35 39.13
CA SER A 278 43.51 -0.43 38.76
C SER A 278 43.53 -1.42 37.62
N SER A 279 44.42 -1.07 36.67
CA SER A 279 45.53 -1.80 36.01
C SER A 279 45.15 -2.90 35.02
N SER A 280 45.71 -2.95 33.85
CA SER A 280 47.06 -2.79 33.37
C SER A 280 47.13 -2.81 31.83
N SER A 281 48.03 -2.03 31.33
CA SER A 281 48.72 -1.95 30.03
C SER A 281 48.73 -3.15 29.10
N SER A 282 48.53 -2.93 27.82
CA SER A 282 49.55 -3.16 26.81
C SER A 282 49.20 -2.51 25.46
N SER A 283 50.20 -1.86 24.94
CA SER A 283 50.33 -1.12 23.69
C SER A 283 50.40 -2.03 22.47
N SER A 284 49.83 -1.60 21.34
CA SER A 284 50.49 -1.70 20.04
C SER A 284 49.80 -0.81 18.97
N THR A 285 50.53 0.14 18.58
CA THR A 285 50.83 0.86 17.34
C THR A 285 49.89 0.75 16.14
N ALA A 286 49.56 1.95 15.75
CA ALA A 286 49.16 2.57 14.50
C ALA A 286 49.38 1.84 13.15
N ALA A 287 48.41 2.02 12.27
CA ALA A 287 48.68 2.39 10.87
C ALA A 287 47.45 3.19 10.30
N THR A 288 47.69 4.46 10.09
CA THR A 288 46.85 5.40 9.35
C THR A 288 46.96 5.08 7.88
N THR A 289 45.85 4.84 7.20
CA THR A 289 45.80 4.97 5.75
C THR A 289 44.57 5.80 5.40
N ALA A 290 44.84 7.02 4.95
CA ALA A 290 43.86 7.94 4.40
C ALA A 290 43.43 7.46 3.02
N ALA A 291 42.11 7.40 2.79
CA ALA A 291 41.52 7.27 1.46
C ALA A 291 41.24 8.65 0.91
N PRO A 292 41.45 8.90 -0.38
CA PRO A 292 41.24 10.19 -0.99
C PRO A 292 39.76 10.43 -1.27
N SER A 293 39.29 11.61 -0.88
CA SER A 293 38.02 12.19 -1.32
C SER A 293 38.10 12.50 -2.83
N VAL A 294 37.29 11.85 -3.62
CA VAL A 294 37.01 12.24 -5.00
C VAL A 294 35.70 13.02 -5.03
N SER A 295 35.82 14.32 -5.35
CA SER A 295 34.70 15.17 -5.71
C SER A 295 34.11 14.64 -7.02
N ALA A 296 32.86 14.24 -7.01
CA ALA A 296 32.12 13.90 -8.21
C ALA A 296 31.66 15.20 -8.88
N GLU A 297 32.21 15.45 -10.05
CA GLU A 297 31.83 16.48 -11.00
C GLU A 297 30.54 16.03 -11.69
N SER A 298 29.49 16.87 -11.63
CA SER A 298 28.22 16.65 -12.29
C SER A 298 28.40 16.52 -13.79
N ALA A 299 28.16 15.34 -14.34
CA ALA A 299 27.93 15.13 -15.77
C ALA A 299 26.42 15.09 -16.02
N ALA A 300 25.98 15.94 -16.93
CA ALA A 300 24.58 16.12 -17.31
C ALA A 300 23.98 14.87 -17.96
N GLY A 301 22.74 14.50 -17.60
CA GLY A 301 21.83 13.72 -18.42
C GLY A 301 21.86 12.21 -18.21
N GLY A 302 21.67 11.75 -16.98
CA GLY A 302 21.28 10.37 -16.70
C GLY A 302 19.94 10.34 -15.97
N PRO A 303 19.23 9.18 -15.92
CA PRO A 303 17.98 9.09 -15.18
C PRO A 303 18.20 9.48 -13.72
N GLU A 304 17.32 10.35 -13.21
CA GLU A 304 17.35 10.74 -11.80
C GLU A 304 16.92 9.55 -10.95
N CYS A 305 17.86 9.00 -10.18
CA CYS A 305 17.59 7.88 -9.30
C CYS A 305 17.52 8.37 -7.87
N HIS A 306 16.42 8.05 -7.16
CA HIS A 306 16.26 8.32 -5.74
C HIS A 306 16.53 7.05 -4.95
N THR A 307 17.40 7.13 -3.96
CA THR A 307 17.60 6.04 -3.00
C THR A 307 16.68 6.27 -1.83
N HIS A 308 15.74 5.37 -1.62
CA HIS A 308 14.83 5.41 -0.48
C HIS A 308 15.59 5.11 0.82
N THR A 309 15.07 5.59 1.94
CA THR A 309 15.62 5.34 3.28
C THR A 309 15.63 3.85 3.64
N ASP A 310 14.87 3.02 2.93
CA ASP A 310 14.83 1.56 3.05
C ASP A 310 15.84 0.85 2.14
N GLY A 311 16.68 1.61 1.42
CA GLY A 311 17.65 1.09 0.47
C GLY A 311 17.09 0.67 -0.88
N ALA A 312 15.80 0.90 -1.15
CA ALA A 312 15.24 0.74 -2.48
C ALA A 312 15.65 1.93 -3.34
N VAL A 313 16.19 1.69 -4.54
CA VAL A 313 16.50 2.74 -5.51
C VAL A 313 15.44 2.75 -6.59
N HIS A 314 14.87 3.91 -6.84
CA HIS A 314 13.92 4.18 -7.90
C HIS A 314 14.53 5.17 -8.88
N CYS A 315 14.52 4.82 -10.18
CA CYS A 315 15.03 5.69 -11.23
C CYS A 315 13.88 6.11 -12.14
N ILE A 316 13.68 7.41 -12.31
CA ILE A 316 12.72 7.99 -13.25
C ILE A 316 13.49 8.37 -14.51
N ALA A 317 13.06 7.88 -15.68
CA ALA A 317 13.56 8.36 -16.95
C ALA A 317 13.03 9.79 -17.17
N ASP A 318 13.92 10.76 -17.38
CA ASP A 318 13.56 12.15 -17.60
C ASP A 318 12.81 12.30 -18.95
N GLU A 319 11.50 12.56 -18.90
CA GLU A 319 10.64 12.80 -20.08
C GLU A 319 10.79 14.20 -20.66
N THR A 320 11.91 14.90 -20.50
CA THR A 320 12.11 16.24 -21.06
C THR A 320 12.86 16.29 -22.40
N ALA A 321 13.11 15.16 -23.06
CA ALA A 321 13.60 15.12 -24.42
C ALA A 321 12.44 15.05 -25.43
N ALA A 322 11.90 16.20 -25.81
CA ALA A 322 10.99 16.30 -26.95
C ALA A 322 11.63 15.68 -28.21
N PRO A 323 10.93 14.82 -28.98
CA PRO A 323 11.48 14.27 -30.19
C PRO A 323 11.66 15.39 -31.22
N THR A 324 12.90 15.67 -31.58
CA THR A 324 13.22 16.46 -32.75
C THR A 324 12.75 15.68 -33.98
N SER A 325 11.63 16.12 -34.55
CA SER A 325 11.12 15.63 -35.83
C SER A 325 12.12 15.96 -36.96
N THR A 326 12.94 14.99 -37.33
CA THR A 326 13.64 15.02 -38.60
C THR A 326 12.67 14.50 -39.66
N SER A 327 12.10 15.43 -40.44
CA SER A 327 11.40 15.14 -41.69
C SER A 327 12.35 14.45 -42.64
N ALA A 328 12.22 13.17 -42.85
CA ALA A 328 12.77 12.47 -44.00
C ALA A 328 11.71 12.50 -45.11
N GLU A 329 11.99 13.32 -46.10
CA GLU A 329 11.29 13.43 -47.38
C GLU A 329 11.35 12.07 -48.08
N ALA A 330 10.22 11.38 -48.19
CA ALA A 330 10.10 10.13 -48.93
C ALA A 330 9.76 10.46 -50.36
N ALA A 331 10.73 10.22 -51.27
CA ALA A 331 10.58 10.28 -52.70
C ALA A 331 9.53 9.25 -53.16
N SER A 332 8.49 9.76 -53.84
CA SER A 332 7.49 9.04 -54.58
C SER A 332 8.13 8.37 -55.82
N THR A 333 8.08 7.05 -55.88
CA THR A 333 8.22 6.30 -57.12
C THR A 333 6.91 5.59 -57.41
N THR A 334 6.20 6.18 -58.42
CA THR A 334 5.11 5.51 -59.11
C THR A 334 5.66 4.30 -59.89
N ALA A 335 5.07 3.12 -59.67
CA ALA A 335 5.22 1.98 -60.57
C ALA A 335 3.83 1.49 -60.98
N ASP A 336 3.65 1.46 -62.28
CA ASP A 336 2.52 1.00 -63.05
C ASP A 336 2.07 -0.42 -62.72
N ALA A 337 0.75 -0.61 -62.71
CA ALA A 337 0.13 -1.92 -62.75
C ALA A 337 -0.25 -2.28 -64.19
N PRO A 338 -0.03 -3.51 -64.64
CA PRO A 338 -0.74 -4.01 -65.83
C PRO A 338 -1.99 -4.83 -65.41
N ALA A 339 -3.05 -4.53 -66.13
CA ALA A 339 -4.32 -5.31 -66.15
C ALA A 339 -4.10 -6.69 -66.69
N LEU A 340 -4.73 -7.69 -66.02
CA LEU A 340 -5.55 -8.76 -66.64
C LEU A 340 -6.30 -9.45 -65.50
#